data_2481e6337cd30385de936f220ffbf099
#
_entry.id   2481e6337cd30385de936f220ffbf099
#
_cell.length_a   1.000
_cell.length_b   1.000
_cell.length_c   1.000
_cell.angle_alpha   90.00
_cell.angle_beta   90.00
_cell.angle_gamma   90.00
#
_symmetry.space_group_name_H-M   'P 1'
#
loop_
_entity.id
_entity.type
_entity.pdbx_description
1 polymer ?
#
loop_
_entity_poly.entity_id
_entity_poly.type
_entity_poly.pdbx_seq_one_letter_code
_entity_poly.pdbx_strand_id
1 'polypeptide(L)'
;MHIEQLARRLDRVETSAIRELFKLLGKPGIISFAGGFPDSALFDVAGLQAASQQVLEQEPGAALQYGATEGYEPLRQQIAQFMHSKGVSGLAA
;
A
#
# COMPACT_ATOMS: atom_id res chain seq x y z
N MET A 1 2.82 22.93 14.59
CA MET A 1 1.94 23.51 13.53
C MET A 1 0.71 24.00 14.25
N HIS A 2 0.44 25.30 14.23
CA HIS A 2 -0.73 25.87 14.90
C HIS A 2 -1.97 25.68 14.02
N ILE A 3 -3.09 25.24 14.63
CA ILE A 3 -4.38 24.99 13.94
C ILE A 3 -4.87 26.24 13.21
N GLU A 4 -4.55 27.42 13.72
CA GLU A 4 -4.89 28.73 13.13
C GLU A 4 -4.30 28.98 11.73
N GLN A 5 -3.30 28.17 11.31
CA GLN A 5 -2.68 28.24 9.99
C GLN A 5 -3.38 27.38 8.93
N LEU A 6 -4.39 26.61 9.34
CA LEU A 6 -5.15 25.77 8.44
C LEU A 6 -6.32 26.54 7.82
N ALA A 7 -6.68 26.17 6.59
CA ALA A 7 -7.84 26.77 5.94
C ALA A 7 -9.14 26.45 6.70
N ARG A 8 -10.03 27.42 6.86
CA ARG A 8 -11.33 27.28 7.58
C ARG A 8 -12.19 26.09 7.13
N ARG A 9 -12.03 25.64 5.88
CA ARG A 9 -12.70 24.43 5.36
C ARG A 9 -12.30 23.16 6.10
N LEU A 10 -11.14 23.15 6.81
CA LEU A 10 -10.68 22.01 7.60
C LEU A 10 -11.27 21.98 9.01
N ASP A 11 -11.91 23.06 9.48
CA ASP A 11 -12.54 23.13 10.79
C ASP A 11 -13.73 22.14 10.92
N ARG A 12 -14.29 21.70 9.79
CA ARG A 12 -15.42 20.77 9.73
C ARG A 12 -15.01 19.34 9.32
N VAL A 13 -13.71 19.08 9.18
CA VAL A 13 -13.22 17.74 8.84
C VAL A 13 -13.18 16.91 10.13
N GLU A 14 -14.17 16.03 10.27
CA GLU A 14 -14.18 15.07 11.36
C GLU A 14 -13.04 14.05 11.18
N THR A 15 -12.39 13.72 12.28
CA THR A 15 -11.41 12.63 12.29
C THR A 15 -12.13 11.30 12.06
N SER A 16 -11.57 10.46 11.19
CA SER A 16 -12.13 9.11 10.96
C SER A 16 -12.15 8.33 12.28
N ALA A 17 -13.33 7.84 12.68
CA ALA A 17 -13.49 6.99 13.86
C ALA A 17 -12.55 5.77 13.84
N ILE A 18 -12.29 5.21 12.65
CA ILE A 18 -11.36 4.11 12.44
C ILE A 18 -9.92 4.53 12.80
N ARG A 19 -9.49 5.75 12.43
CA ARG A 19 -8.16 6.25 12.77
C ARG A 19 -7.99 6.46 14.27
N GLU A 20 -9.03 6.87 14.98
CA GLU A 20 -8.99 6.98 16.44
C GLU A 20 -8.85 5.60 17.11
N LEU A 21 -9.54 4.58 16.59
CA LEU A 21 -9.36 3.20 17.02
C LEU A 21 -7.92 2.71 16.81
N PHE A 22 -7.28 3.07 15.70
CA PHE A 22 -5.89 2.68 15.43
C PHE A 22 -4.89 3.23 16.45
N LYS A 23 -5.15 4.37 17.08
CA LYS A 23 -4.31 4.89 18.17
C LYS A 23 -4.30 3.99 19.42
N LEU A 24 -5.30 3.12 19.56
CA LEU A 24 -5.38 2.18 20.66
C LEU A 24 -4.59 0.88 20.41
N LEU A 25 -4.27 0.56 19.14
CA LEU A 25 -3.65 -0.71 18.75
C LEU A 25 -2.20 -0.87 19.27
N GLY A 26 -1.51 0.23 19.52
CA GLY A 26 -0.13 0.22 20.03
C GLY A 26 -0.01 0.09 21.55
N LYS A 27 -1.12 -0.06 22.29
CA LYS A 27 -1.06 -0.16 23.76
C LYS A 27 -0.69 -1.57 24.20
N PRO A 28 0.26 -1.72 25.15
CA PRO A 28 0.63 -3.03 25.67
C PRO A 28 -0.57 -3.79 26.25
N GLY A 29 -0.64 -5.09 25.99
CA GLY A 29 -1.68 -5.97 26.51
C GLY A 29 -3.01 -5.96 25.74
N ILE A 30 -3.11 -5.20 24.64
CA ILE A 30 -4.29 -5.21 23.78
C ILE A 30 -4.05 -6.18 22.60
N ILE A 31 -4.90 -7.20 22.48
CA ILE A 31 -5.01 -8.03 21.28
C ILE A 31 -6.17 -7.46 20.44
N SER A 32 -5.85 -6.94 19.26
CA SER A 32 -6.85 -6.29 18.41
C SER A 32 -7.13 -7.10 17.15
N PHE A 33 -8.40 -7.30 16.86
CA PHE A 33 -8.89 -7.83 15.58
C PHE A 33 -9.43 -6.74 14.67
N ALA A 34 -9.28 -5.46 15.05
CA ALA A 34 -9.72 -4.33 14.25
C ALA A 34 -8.71 -4.03 13.13
N GLY A 35 -9.22 -3.69 11.94
CA GLY A 35 -8.42 -3.19 10.83
C GLY A 35 -7.67 -4.23 10.00
N GLY A 36 -7.66 -5.49 10.38
CA GLY A 36 -7.05 -6.58 9.59
C GLY A 36 -5.55 -6.39 9.33
N PHE A 37 -4.80 -5.83 10.29
CA PHE A 37 -3.36 -5.66 10.15
C PHE A 37 -2.66 -7.02 10.10
N PRO A 38 -1.85 -7.27 9.06
CA PRO A 38 -1.03 -8.47 9.02
C PRO A 38 0.07 -8.42 10.09
N ASP A 39 0.52 -9.59 10.54
CA ASP A 39 1.66 -9.69 11.43
C ASP A 39 2.93 -9.23 10.72
N SER A 40 3.55 -8.18 11.25
CA SER A 40 4.76 -7.59 10.67
C SER A 40 5.96 -8.53 10.68
N ALA A 41 5.98 -9.53 11.55
CA ALA A 41 7.03 -10.56 11.58
C ALA A 41 6.98 -11.50 10.36
N LEU A 42 5.84 -11.55 9.66
CA LEU A 42 5.65 -12.37 8.47
C LEU A 42 5.94 -11.63 7.15
N PHE A 43 6.32 -10.37 7.20
CA PHE A 43 6.68 -9.64 5.98
C PHE A 43 7.97 -10.19 5.37
N ASP A 44 7.94 -10.48 4.09
CA ASP A 44 9.12 -10.91 3.32
C ASP A 44 10.03 -9.70 2.99
N VAL A 45 10.69 -9.21 4.02
CA VAL A 45 11.61 -8.07 3.89
C VAL A 45 12.79 -8.42 2.99
N ALA A 46 13.33 -9.64 3.11
CA ALA A 46 14.47 -10.07 2.32
C ALA A 46 14.14 -10.17 0.82
N GLY A 47 12.97 -10.72 0.48
CA GLY A 47 12.48 -10.77 -0.90
C GLY A 47 12.23 -9.39 -1.49
N LEU A 48 11.63 -8.48 -0.72
CA LEU A 48 11.42 -7.09 -1.16
C LEU A 48 12.72 -6.32 -1.37
N GLN A 49 13.71 -6.52 -0.51
CA GLN A 49 15.05 -5.93 -0.68
C GLN A 49 15.71 -6.42 -1.97
N ALA A 50 15.71 -7.75 -2.19
CA ALA A 50 16.30 -8.35 -3.38
C ALA A 50 15.60 -7.88 -4.67
N ALA A 51 14.27 -7.85 -4.69
CA ALA A 51 13.50 -7.37 -5.82
C ALA A 51 13.76 -5.89 -6.12
N SER A 52 13.81 -5.05 -5.09
CA SER A 52 14.11 -3.61 -5.24
C SER A 52 15.52 -3.38 -5.78
N GLN A 53 16.50 -4.12 -5.27
CA GLN A 53 17.88 -4.05 -5.77
C GLN A 53 17.95 -4.47 -7.24
N GLN A 54 17.34 -5.58 -7.60
CA GLN A 54 17.32 -6.06 -8.97
C GLN A 54 16.73 -5.04 -9.95
N VAL A 55 15.59 -4.44 -9.61
CA VAL A 55 14.94 -3.43 -10.46
C VAL A 55 15.84 -2.20 -10.64
N LEU A 56 16.44 -1.71 -9.56
CA LEU A 56 17.30 -0.53 -9.63
C LEU A 56 18.64 -0.80 -10.36
N GLU A 57 19.11 -2.03 -10.37
CA GLU A 57 20.31 -2.43 -11.13
C GLU A 57 20.01 -2.62 -12.62
N GLN A 58 18.87 -3.21 -12.96
CA GLN A 58 18.54 -3.58 -14.34
C GLN A 58 17.84 -2.46 -15.12
N GLU A 59 16.86 -1.78 -14.50
CA GLU A 59 15.99 -0.81 -15.18
C GLU A 59 15.78 0.48 -14.36
N PRO A 60 16.85 1.13 -13.85
CA PRO A 60 16.69 2.27 -12.96
C PRO A 60 15.92 3.43 -13.61
N GLY A 61 16.14 3.66 -14.89
CA GLY A 61 15.47 4.73 -15.64
C GLY A 61 13.97 4.52 -15.74
N ALA A 62 13.52 3.29 -16.03
CA ALA A 62 12.11 2.97 -16.09
C ALA A 62 11.46 2.96 -14.71
N ALA A 63 12.16 2.42 -13.70
CA ALA A 63 11.64 2.29 -12.34
C ALA A 63 11.40 3.64 -11.64
N LEU A 64 12.22 4.65 -11.93
CA LEU A 64 12.17 5.95 -11.27
C LEU A 64 11.47 7.05 -12.08
N GLN A 65 11.04 6.75 -13.32
CA GLN A 65 10.37 7.71 -14.20
C GLN A 65 8.86 7.64 -14.04
N TYR A 66 8.18 8.70 -14.48
CA TYR A 66 6.73 8.70 -14.67
C TYR A 66 6.30 7.60 -15.64
N GLY A 67 5.23 6.90 -15.30
CA GLY A 67 4.62 5.85 -16.11
C GLY A 67 3.27 6.25 -16.69
N ALA A 68 2.66 5.33 -17.43
CA ALA A 68 1.30 5.47 -17.94
C ALA A 68 0.28 5.50 -16.79
N THR A 69 -0.81 6.24 -17.00
CA THR A 69 -1.90 6.36 -16.00
C THR A 69 -2.53 5.01 -15.67
N GLU A 70 -2.57 4.12 -16.65
CA GLU A 70 -3.09 2.75 -16.53
C GLU A 70 -2.19 1.84 -15.68
N GLY A 71 -0.98 2.27 -15.40
CA GLY A 71 0.02 1.52 -14.66
C GLY A 71 1.03 0.79 -15.54
N TYR A 72 2.03 0.20 -14.91
CA TYR A 72 3.13 -0.51 -15.57
C TYR A 72 2.63 -1.82 -16.20
N GLU A 73 2.75 -1.92 -17.52
CA GLU A 73 2.18 -3.03 -18.30
C GLU A 73 2.62 -4.43 -17.83
N PRO A 74 3.93 -4.70 -17.56
CA PRO A 74 4.32 -6.02 -17.09
C PRO A 74 3.68 -6.40 -15.75
N LEU A 75 3.46 -5.46 -14.84
CA LEU A 75 2.74 -5.71 -13.59
C LEU A 75 1.27 -6.04 -13.85
N ARG A 76 0.61 -5.32 -14.76
CA ARG A 76 -0.77 -5.59 -15.14
C ARG A 76 -0.94 -6.99 -15.73
N GLN A 77 0.00 -7.42 -16.58
CA GLN A 77 0.01 -8.78 -17.14
C GLN A 77 0.16 -9.84 -16.05
N GLN A 78 1.08 -9.64 -15.08
CA GLN A 78 1.25 -10.56 -13.97
C GLN A 78 0.02 -10.61 -13.06
N ILE A 79 -0.63 -9.48 -12.81
CA ILE A 79 -1.89 -9.44 -12.05
C ILE A 79 -2.98 -10.22 -12.79
N ALA A 80 -3.13 -10.04 -14.10
CA ALA A 80 -4.11 -10.77 -14.90
C ALA A 80 -3.87 -12.29 -14.84
N GLN A 81 -2.62 -12.73 -14.95
CA GLN A 81 -2.23 -14.13 -14.82
C GLN A 81 -2.52 -14.68 -13.41
N PHE A 82 -2.17 -13.92 -12.38
CA PHE A 82 -2.45 -14.29 -10.99
C PHE A 82 -3.95 -14.44 -10.74
N MET A 83 -4.76 -13.50 -11.22
CA MET A 83 -6.22 -13.57 -11.09
C MET A 83 -6.80 -14.76 -11.86
N HIS A 84 -6.25 -15.04 -13.06
CA HIS A 84 -6.65 -16.24 -13.82
C HIS A 84 -6.37 -17.52 -13.05
N SER A 85 -5.22 -17.63 -12.37
CA SER A 85 -4.89 -18.77 -11.52
C SER A 85 -5.84 -18.96 -10.33
N LYS A 86 -6.58 -17.90 -9.95
CA LYS A 86 -7.62 -17.90 -8.91
C LYS A 86 -9.02 -18.13 -9.46
N GLY A 87 -9.16 -18.46 -10.76
CA GLY A 87 -10.44 -18.75 -11.40
C GLY A 87 -11.17 -17.52 -11.97
N VAL A 88 -10.55 -16.34 -11.95
CA VAL A 88 -11.12 -15.15 -12.60
C VAL A 88 -10.65 -15.11 -14.07
N SER A 89 -11.55 -15.30 -15.02
CA SER A 89 -11.25 -15.27 -16.47
C SER A 89 -11.69 -13.96 -17.11
N GLY A 90 -11.13 -13.66 -18.30
CA GLY A 90 -11.55 -12.52 -19.13
C GLY A 90 -10.94 -11.18 -18.73
N LEU A 91 -9.93 -11.16 -17.86
CA LEU A 91 -9.14 -9.96 -17.60
C LEU A 91 -8.09 -9.78 -18.71
N ALA A 92 -8.16 -8.64 -19.40
CA ALA A 92 -7.06 -8.15 -20.24
C ALA A 92 -6.08 -7.35 -19.37
N ALA A 93 -4.79 -7.42 -19.75
CA ALA A 93 -3.75 -6.63 -19.09
C ALA A 93 -3.81 -5.16 -19.53
#